data_8237efd4989ec2fa0b82a82047cf891c
#
_entry.id   8237efd4989ec2fa0b82a82047cf891c
#
_cell.length_a   1.000
_cell.length_b   1.000
_cell.length_c   1.000
_cell.angle_alpha   90.00
_cell.angle_beta   90.00
_cell.angle_gamma   90.00
#
_symmetry.space_group_name_H-M   'P 1'
#
loop_
_entity.id
_entity.type
_entity.pdbx_description
1 polymer ?
#
loop_
_entity_poly.entity_id
_entity_poly.type
_entity_poly.pdbx_seq_one_letter_code
_entity_poly.pdbx_strand_id
1 'polypeptide(L)'
;DALPILELNFRCPYCYEPHENITMTSDIVEQIKKYIQNMIDKFDNLQISWFGGEPTLCENIILDISSCVKELQTVRKFNYAATMTTNGYLLNIEMFIKFYEVGIRSFQITLDGWNHNETRPHISGIRTLERIIDNLRKISTLSSEYEYNIIIRHNILDGDQDFSWYDYLSSLFAKDKRFSILVALVSDWGGTLVGSMPIS
;
A
#
# COMPACT_ATOMS: atom_id res chain seq x y z
N ASP A 1 14.72 12.41 -3.47
CA ASP A 1 13.73 12.37 -4.54
C ASP A 1 13.26 10.93 -4.69
N ALA A 2 11.95 10.73 -4.63
CA ALA A 2 11.36 9.41 -4.78
C ALA A 2 11.57 8.90 -6.21
N LEU A 3 12.07 7.70 -6.35
CA LEU A 3 12.20 7.05 -7.65
C LEU A 3 10.85 6.43 -8.01
N PRO A 4 10.32 6.67 -9.20
CA PRO A 4 8.92 6.43 -9.47
C PRO A 4 8.57 4.95 -9.66
N ILE A 5 7.59 4.48 -8.90
CA ILE A 5 6.65 3.44 -9.29
C ILE A 5 5.36 4.18 -9.59
N LEU A 6 5.12 4.56 -10.85
CA LEU A 6 3.97 5.37 -11.26
C LEU A 6 2.92 4.55 -12.02
N GLU A 7 3.18 3.27 -12.25
CA GLU A 7 2.19 2.38 -12.87
C GLU A 7 0.96 2.24 -11.97
N LEU A 8 -0.23 2.37 -12.57
CA LEU A 8 -1.52 2.34 -11.89
C LEU A 8 -2.49 1.43 -12.61
N ASN A 9 -3.19 0.58 -11.85
CA ASN A 9 -4.31 -0.24 -12.34
C ASN A 9 -5.69 0.33 -11.95
N PHE A 10 -5.73 1.46 -11.22
CA PHE A 10 -6.93 2.19 -10.85
C PHE A 10 -6.95 3.59 -11.47
N ARG A 11 -8.15 4.21 -11.54
CA ARG A 11 -8.38 5.57 -12.06
C ARG A 11 -9.26 6.34 -11.09
N CYS A 12 -8.77 6.49 -9.84
CA CYS A 12 -9.48 7.23 -8.82
C CYS A 12 -9.58 8.71 -9.21
N PRO A 13 -10.78 9.32 -9.25
CA PRO A 13 -10.96 10.73 -9.64
C PRO A 13 -10.16 11.72 -8.76
N TYR A 14 -9.95 11.39 -7.49
CA TYR A 14 -9.18 12.21 -6.53
C TYR A 14 -7.67 11.88 -6.52
N CYS A 15 -7.19 11.03 -7.44
CA CYS A 15 -5.77 10.69 -7.48
C CYS A 15 -4.93 11.88 -7.96
N TYR A 16 -3.91 12.25 -7.19
CA TYR A 16 -2.96 13.29 -7.56
C TYR A 16 -1.74 12.75 -8.32
N GLU A 17 -1.56 11.42 -8.33
CA GLU A 17 -0.47 10.81 -9.07
C GLU A 17 -0.67 10.91 -10.58
N PRO A 18 0.36 11.23 -11.35
CA PRO A 18 0.30 11.17 -12.80
C PRO A 18 0.06 9.73 -13.24
N HIS A 19 -0.87 9.53 -14.18
CA HIS A 19 -1.19 8.22 -14.71
C HIS A 19 -0.18 7.78 -15.78
N GLU A 20 1.08 7.67 -15.39
CA GLU A 20 2.19 7.29 -16.25
C GLU A 20 2.58 5.83 -16.00
N ASN A 21 2.95 5.11 -17.07
CA ASN A 21 3.47 3.75 -16.96
C ASN A 21 5.00 3.80 -16.83
N ILE A 22 5.47 4.33 -15.69
CA ILE A 22 6.90 4.44 -15.40
C ILE A 22 7.22 3.53 -14.21
N THR A 23 8.18 2.64 -14.41
CA THR A 23 8.76 1.81 -13.37
C THR A 23 10.27 2.00 -13.31
N MET A 24 10.88 1.64 -12.19
CA MET A 24 12.33 1.67 -12.06
C MET A 24 12.96 0.70 -13.07
N THR A 25 13.98 1.19 -13.78
CA THR A 25 14.82 0.31 -14.61
C THR A 25 15.75 -0.53 -13.73
N SER A 26 16.28 -1.64 -14.25
CA SER A 26 17.27 -2.46 -13.55
C SER A 26 18.49 -1.67 -13.09
N ASP A 27 18.93 -0.68 -13.88
CA ASP A 27 20.06 0.18 -13.52
C ASP A 27 19.75 1.05 -12.30
N ILE A 28 18.53 1.58 -12.21
CA ILE A 28 18.07 2.35 -11.04
C ILE A 28 18.01 1.45 -9.81
N VAL A 29 17.45 0.24 -9.93
CA VAL A 29 17.38 -0.74 -8.83
C VAL A 29 18.78 -1.04 -8.30
N GLU A 30 19.75 -1.32 -9.19
CA GLU A 30 21.14 -1.58 -8.81
C GLU A 30 21.81 -0.35 -8.16
N GLN A 31 21.52 0.85 -8.63
CA GLN A 31 22.03 2.08 -8.00
C GLN A 31 21.47 2.27 -6.59
N ILE A 32 20.18 1.99 -6.35
CA ILE A 32 19.57 2.04 -5.02
C ILE A 32 20.24 1.03 -4.08
N LYS A 33 20.41 -0.22 -4.51
CA LYS A 33 21.07 -1.25 -3.71
C LYS A 33 22.51 -0.84 -3.35
N LYS A 34 23.29 -0.36 -4.33
CA LYS A 34 24.64 0.16 -4.08
C LYS A 34 24.66 1.35 -3.14
N TYR A 35 23.70 2.27 -3.27
CA TYR A 35 23.58 3.41 -2.36
C TYR A 35 23.34 2.94 -0.91
N ILE A 36 22.39 2.02 -0.70
CA ILE A 36 22.11 1.47 0.63
C ILE A 36 23.38 0.77 1.17
N GLN A 37 24.05 -0.07 0.39
CA GLN A 37 25.27 -0.76 0.77
C GLN A 37 26.38 0.21 1.20
N ASN A 38 26.60 1.28 0.44
CA ASN A 38 27.64 2.28 0.73
C ASN A 38 27.31 3.15 1.95
N MET A 39 26.03 3.24 2.30
CA MET A 39 25.56 4.07 3.41
C MET A 39 25.37 3.28 4.70
N ILE A 40 25.40 1.94 4.65
CA ILE A 40 25.04 1.05 5.76
C ILE A 40 25.78 1.36 7.04
N ASP A 41 27.06 1.77 6.96
CA ASP A 41 27.89 2.11 8.12
C ASP A 41 27.60 3.49 8.73
N LYS A 42 26.73 4.27 8.09
CA LYS A 42 26.45 5.65 8.48
C LYS A 42 25.10 5.83 9.21
N PHE A 43 24.28 4.78 9.30
CA PHE A 43 22.97 4.85 9.95
C PHE A 43 22.69 3.61 10.81
N ASP A 44 21.95 3.80 11.89
CA ASP A 44 21.45 2.73 12.75
C ASP A 44 19.99 2.36 12.48
N ASN A 45 19.29 3.17 11.69
CA ASN A 45 17.89 2.96 11.34
C ASN A 45 17.70 3.21 9.84
N LEU A 46 17.08 2.27 9.15
CA LEU A 46 16.66 2.36 7.76
C LEU A 46 15.14 2.17 7.69
N GLN A 47 14.45 3.14 7.12
CA GLN A 47 13.04 3.02 6.80
C GLN A 47 12.83 3.11 5.30
N ILE A 48 12.05 2.17 4.74
CA ILE A 48 11.62 2.20 3.34
C ILE A 48 10.10 2.28 3.30
N SER A 49 9.57 3.25 2.58
CA SER A 49 8.14 3.40 2.31
C SER A 49 7.87 3.12 0.83
N TRP A 50 7.19 2.01 0.56
CA TRP A 50 6.76 1.65 -0.78
C TRP A 50 5.47 2.39 -1.10
N PHE A 51 5.58 3.36 -1.97
CA PHE A 51 4.53 4.31 -2.30
C PHE A 51 4.66 4.77 -3.76
N GLY A 52 3.62 5.36 -4.32
CA GLY A 52 3.58 5.86 -5.69
C GLY A 52 2.28 5.48 -6.37
N GLY A 53 2.30 4.98 -7.60
CA GLY A 53 1.13 4.44 -8.26
C GLY A 53 0.55 3.23 -7.51
N GLU A 54 0.80 2.04 -8.03
CA GLU A 54 0.45 0.80 -7.32
C GLU A 54 1.69 -0.08 -7.14
N PRO A 55 2.30 -0.12 -5.94
CA PRO A 55 3.54 -0.87 -5.69
C PRO A 55 3.44 -2.36 -6.01
N THR A 56 2.27 -2.99 -5.82
CA THR A 56 2.10 -4.43 -6.05
C THR A 56 2.24 -4.83 -7.53
N LEU A 57 2.19 -3.89 -8.47
CA LEU A 57 2.51 -4.12 -9.88
C LEU A 57 4.02 -4.36 -10.08
N CYS A 58 4.85 -3.88 -9.15
CA CYS A 58 6.31 -3.98 -9.19
C CYS A 58 6.86 -4.95 -8.13
N GLU A 59 6.14 -6.07 -7.85
CA GLU A 59 6.51 -7.07 -6.84
C GLU A 59 8.00 -7.43 -6.90
N ASN A 60 8.52 -7.74 -8.08
CA ASN A 60 9.91 -8.18 -8.25
C ASN A 60 10.93 -7.12 -7.81
N ILE A 61 10.68 -5.85 -8.12
CA ILE A 61 11.56 -4.73 -7.73
C ILE A 61 11.57 -4.56 -6.21
N ILE A 62 10.39 -4.62 -5.61
CA ILE A 62 10.23 -4.51 -4.15
C ILE A 62 10.96 -5.63 -3.45
N LEU A 63 10.77 -6.87 -3.92
CA LEU A 63 11.44 -8.03 -3.35
C LEU A 63 12.96 -7.96 -3.51
N ASP A 64 13.46 -7.54 -4.68
CA ASP A 64 14.91 -7.44 -4.94
C ASP A 64 15.58 -6.43 -4.00
N ILE A 65 15.06 -5.21 -3.92
CA ILE A 65 15.63 -4.17 -3.03
C ILE A 65 15.49 -4.57 -1.55
N SER A 66 14.32 -5.06 -1.14
CA SER A 66 14.07 -5.42 0.26
C SER A 66 14.89 -6.64 0.70
N SER A 67 15.10 -7.63 -0.19
CA SER A 67 15.97 -8.78 0.09
C SER A 67 17.41 -8.33 0.27
N CYS A 68 17.92 -7.42 -0.56
CA CYS A 68 19.26 -6.84 -0.38
C CYS A 68 19.41 -6.20 1.01
N VAL A 69 18.39 -5.48 1.50
CA VAL A 69 18.42 -4.90 2.86
C VAL A 69 18.44 -5.99 3.93
N LYS A 70 17.67 -7.06 3.75
CA LYS A 70 17.68 -8.21 4.68
C LYS A 70 19.02 -8.92 4.73
N GLU A 71 19.67 -9.08 3.60
CA GLU A 71 21.03 -9.65 3.53
C GLU A 71 22.03 -8.75 4.27
N LEU A 72 21.96 -7.43 4.10
CA LEU A 72 22.82 -6.49 4.83
C LEU A 72 22.61 -6.56 6.35
N GLN A 73 21.41 -6.86 6.83
CA GLN A 73 21.15 -7.08 8.26
C GLN A 73 21.89 -8.30 8.83
N THR A 74 22.31 -9.25 7.99
CA THR A 74 23.11 -10.41 8.45
C THR A 74 24.55 -10.05 8.72
N VAL A 75 25.09 -9.03 8.06
CA VAL A 75 26.49 -8.59 8.21
C VAL A 75 26.64 -7.39 9.15
N ARG A 76 25.62 -6.57 9.30
CA ARG A 76 25.58 -5.44 10.22
C ARG A 76 24.23 -5.32 10.93
N LYS A 77 24.26 -5.00 12.23
CA LYS A 77 23.04 -4.73 12.99
C LYS A 77 22.56 -3.30 12.76
N PHE A 78 21.37 -3.14 12.24
CA PHE A 78 20.62 -1.89 12.17
C PHE A 78 19.12 -2.20 12.21
N ASN A 79 18.32 -1.22 12.61
CA ASN A 79 16.87 -1.35 12.61
C ASN A 79 16.37 -1.13 11.19
N TYR A 80 15.56 -2.07 10.69
CA TYR A 80 14.89 -1.94 9.41
C TYR A 80 13.38 -1.97 9.60
N ALA A 81 12.70 -1.00 9.04
CA ALA A 81 11.25 -0.94 8.97
C ALA A 81 10.82 -0.64 7.52
N ALA A 82 9.84 -1.38 7.02
CA ALA A 82 9.27 -1.09 5.72
C ALA A 82 7.74 -1.03 5.80
N THR A 83 7.18 -0.08 5.04
CA THR A 83 5.75 0.16 4.92
C THR A 83 5.34 0.15 3.46
N MET A 84 4.06 -0.12 3.20
CA MET A 84 3.50 -0.11 1.85
C MET A 84 2.12 0.55 1.84
N THR A 85 1.90 1.45 0.89
CA THR A 85 0.57 1.96 0.55
C THR A 85 0.15 1.33 -0.77
N THR A 86 -0.97 0.61 -0.76
CA THR A 86 -1.47 -0.15 -1.92
C THR A 86 -2.98 -0.08 -2.01
N ASN A 87 -3.54 -0.30 -3.19
CA ASN A 87 -4.99 -0.48 -3.35
C ASN A 87 -5.47 -1.88 -2.88
N GLY A 88 -4.56 -2.80 -2.60
CA GLY A 88 -4.86 -4.13 -2.06
C GLY A 88 -5.43 -5.15 -3.06
N TYR A 89 -5.68 -4.76 -4.30
CA TYR A 89 -6.32 -5.63 -5.29
C TYR A 89 -5.47 -6.86 -5.65
N LEU A 90 -4.17 -6.69 -5.80
CA LEU A 90 -3.23 -7.78 -6.08
C LEU A 90 -2.64 -8.42 -4.82
N LEU A 91 -2.82 -7.81 -3.65
CA LEU A 91 -2.22 -8.25 -2.38
C LEU A 91 -2.94 -9.50 -1.85
N ASN A 92 -2.79 -10.63 -2.54
CA ASN A 92 -3.24 -11.92 -2.02
C ASN A 92 -2.33 -12.41 -0.88
N ILE A 93 -2.72 -13.50 -0.21
CA ILE A 93 -1.98 -14.00 0.96
C ILE A 93 -0.54 -14.43 0.61
N GLU A 94 -0.30 -14.96 -0.59
CA GLU A 94 1.02 -15.41 -1.04
C GLU A 94 1.95 -14.20 -1.25
N MET A 95 1.48 -13.16 -1.94
CA MET A 95 2.21 -11.90 -2.12
C MET A 95 2.44 -11.20 -0.77
N PHE A 96 1.44 -11.18 0.11
CA PHE A 96 1.58 -10.64 1.46
C PHE A 96 2.70 -11.33 2.24
N ILE A 97 2.75 -12.67 2.22
CA ILE A 97 3.79 -13.45 2.92
C ILE A 97 5.18 -13.11 2.36
N LYS A 98 5.36 -13.04 1.04
CA LYS A 98 6.63 -12.64 0.44
C LYS A 98 7.08 -11.26 0.91
N PHE A 99 6.18 -10.28 0.92
CA PHE A 99 6.47 -8.94 1.43
C PHE A 99 6.79 -8.94 2.93
N TYR A 100 6.06 -9.74 3.69
CA TYR A 100 6.33 -9.93 5.11
C TYR A 100 7.73 -10.50 5.35
N GLU A 101 8.16 -11.51 4.61
CA GLU A 101 9.48 -12.14 4.75
C GLU A 101 10.63 -11.17 4.49
N VAL A 102 10.46 -10.23 3.55
CA VAL A 102 11.46 -9.20 3.28
C VAL A 102 11.34 -7.96 4.18
N GLY A 103 10.50 -8.00 5.21
CA GLY A 103 10.46 -7.00 6.28
C GLY A 103 9.39 -5.91 6.14
N ILE A 104 8.48 -6.00 5.18
CA ILE A 104 7.34 -5.08 5.12
C ILE A 104 6.31 -5.51 6.17
N ARG A 105 6.05 -4.64 7.16
CA ARG A 105 5.23 -4.96 8.33
C ARG A 105 3.98 -4.09 8.46
N SER A 106 3.91 -2.98 7.76
CA SER A 106 2.78 -2.08 7.82
C SER A 106 2.24 -1.83 6.40
N PHE A 107 0.94 -2.03 6.24
CA PHE A 107 0.24 -1.87 4.97
C PHE A 107 -0.90 -0.88 5.15
N GLN A 108 -0.95 0.16 4.34
CA GLN A 108 -2.11 1.03 4.23
C GLN A 108 -2.88 0.65 2.97
N ILE A 109 -4.16 0.28 3.15
CA ILE A 109 -5.02 -0.15 2.06
C ILE A 109 -6.26 0.74 2.03
N THR A 110 -6.53 1.37 0.90
CA THR A 110 -7.65 2.30 0.78
C THR A 110 -8.92 1.59 0.34
N LEU A 111 -9.99 1.75 1.14
CA LEU A 111 -11.34 1.26 0.88
C LEU A 111 -12.34 2.39 1.13
N ASP A 112 -13.01 2.88 0.08
CA ASP A 112 -13.90 4.05 0.14
C ASP A 112 -15.37 3.67 0.38
N GLY A 113 -15.64 2.73 1.27
CA GLY A 113 -17.01 2.36 1.60
C GLY A 113 -17.71 1.54 0.51
N TRP A 114 -19.04 1.56 0.55
CA TRP A 114 -19.88 0.82 -0.41
C TRP A 114 -19.75 1.36 -1.86
N ASN A 115 -19.37 2.63 -2.00
CA ASN A 115 -19.14 3.28 -3.28
C ASN A 115 -17.73 3.09 -3.84
N HIS A 116 -16.94 2.17 -3.25
CA HIS A 116 -15.54 1.95 -3.60
C HIS A 116 -15.33 1.75 -5.11
N ASN A 117 -16.16 0.96 -5.77
CA ASN A 117 -15.97 0.67 -7.19
C ASN A 117 -16.25 1.89 -8.09
N GLU A 118 -17.01 2.85 -7.62
CA GLU A 118 -17.32 4.12 -8.28
C GLU A 118 -16.24 5.17 -8.03
N THR A 119 -15.75 5.26 -6.79
CA THR A 119 -14.70 6.22 -6.37
C THR A 119 -13.29 5.72 -6.71
N ARG A 120 -13.11 4.42 -6.88
CA ARG A 120 -11.83 3.77 -7.20
C ARG A 120 -11.99 2.76 -8.34
N PRO A 121 -12.38 3.21 -9.55
CA PRO A 121 -12.59 2.31 -10.67
C PRO A 121 -11.27 1.68 -11.14
N HIS A 122 -11.30 0.38 -11.40
CA HIS A 122 -10.20 -0.32 -12.04
C HIS A 122 -10.19 -0.02 -13.55
N ILE A 123 -9.01 0.09 -14.15
CA ILE A 123 -8.82 0.43 -15.59
C ILE A 123 -9.57 -0.51 -16.54
N SER A 124 -9.82 -1.76 -16.15
CA SER A 124 -10.58 -2.73 -16.95
C SER A 124 -12.08 -2.72 -16.65
N GLY A 125 -12.58 -1.82 -15.79
CA GLY A 125 -13.99 -1.71 -15.43
C GLY A 125 -14.53 -2.82 -14.51
N ILE A 126 -13.68 -3.70 -14.01
CA ILE A 126 -14.09 -4.76 -13.06
C ILE A 126 -14.34 -4.19 -11.67
N ARG A 127 -15.24 -4.82 -10.91
CA ARG A 127 -15.48 -4.49 -9.50
C ARG A 127 -14.37 -5.12 -8.65
N THR A 128 -13.84 -4.35 -7.72
CA THR A 128 -12.62 -4.75 -6.97
C THR A 128 -12.83 -4.89 -5.48
N LEU A 129 -13.87 -4.26 -4.91
CA LEU A 129 -14.12 -4.22 -3.48
C LEU A 129 -14.14 -5.61 -2.84
N GLU A 130 -14.93 -6.52 -3.41
CA GLU A 130 -15.12 -7.86 -2.88
C GLU A 130 -13.80 -8.66 -2.87
N ARG A 131 -12.98 -8.50 -3.92
CA ARG A 131 -11.67 -9.14 -3.99
C ARG A 131 -10.71 -8.59 -2.96
N ILE A 132 -10.69 -7.28 -2.74
CA ILE A 132 -9.81 -6.66 -1.74
C ILE A 132 -10.21 -7.14 -0.35
N ILE A 133 -11.51 -7.16 -0.04
CA ILE A 133 -12.02 -7.69 1.24
C ILE A 133 -11.65 -9.17 1.42
N ASP A 134 -11.77 -9.99 0.37
CA ASP A 134 -11.39 -11.41 0.43
C ASP A 134 -9.89 -11.59 0.69
N ASN A 135 -9.04 -10.78 0.05
CA ASN A 135 -7.61 -10.75 0.33
C ASN A 135 -7.33 -10.43 1.81
N LEU A 136 -7.95 -9.38 2.36
CA LEU A 136 -7.79 -8.99 3.75
C LEU A 136 -8.28 -10.07 4.72
N ARG A 137 -9.41 -10.72 4.42
CA ARG A 137 -9.93 -11.83 5.22
C ARG A 137 -8.97 -13.02 5.24
N LYS A 138 -8.39 -13.38 4.09
CA LYS A 138 -7.39 -14.44 4.02
C LYS A 138 -6.13 -14.08 4.82
N ILE A 139 -5.64 -12.85 4.70
CA ILE A 139 -4.49 -12.37 5.48
C ILE A 139 -4.80 -12.42 6.98
N SER A 140 -6.01 -12.08 7.42
CA SER A 140 -6.39 -12.13 8.84
C SER A 140 -6.40 -13.56 9.43
N THR A 141 -6.44 -14.60 8.58
CA THR A 141 -6.34 -16.00 9.06
C THR A 141 -4.91 -16.43 9.42
N LEU A 142 -3.90 -15.63 9.11
CA LEU A 142 -2.52 -15.91 9.49
C LEU A 142 -2.40 -15.97 11.02
N SER A 143 -1.54 -16.88 11.53
CA SER A 143 -1.34 -17.06 12.96
C SER A 143 -0.89 -15.75 13.64
N SER A 144 -1.05 -15.68 14.95
CA SER A 144 -0.62 -14.51 15.75
C SER A 144 0.89 -14.31 15.79
N GLU A 145 1.67 -15.27 15.30
CA GLU A 145 3.12 -15.15 15.13
C GLU A 145 3.50 -14.17 14.00
N TYR A 146 2.56 -13.92 13.07
CA TYR A 146 2.75 -12.88 12.06
C TYR A 146 2.43 -11.51 12.66
N GLU A 147 3.48 -10.79 13.02
CA GLU A 147 3.39 -9.42 13.54
C GLU A 147 3.36 -8.41 12.39
N TYR A 148 2.19 -7.89 12.08
CA TYR A 148 1.97 -6.87 11.05
C TYR A 148 0.88 -5.89 11.45
N ASN A 149 0.77 -4.80 10.72
CA ASN A 149 -0.30 -3.82 10.87
C ASN A 149 -0.94 -3.53 9.51
N ILE A 150 -2.26 -3.62 9.44
CA ILE A 150 -3.06 -3.21 8.29
C ILE A 150 -3.92 -2.03 8.70
N ILE A 151 -3.70 -0.90 8.03
CA ILE A 151 -4.48 0.32 8.17
C ILE A 151 -5.46 0.37 6.99
N ILE A 152 -6.74 0.15 7.25
CA ILE A 152 -7.78 0.36 6.26
C ILE A 152 -8.09 1.85 6.24
N ARG A 153 -7.64 2.55 5.18
CA ARG A 153 -7.92 3.96 4.99
C ARG A 153 -9.26 4.11 4.27
N HIS A 154 -10.18 4.83 4.89
CA HIS A 154 -11.44 5.24 4.29
C HIS A 154 -11.37 6.72 3.94
N ASN A 155 -11.37 7.03 2.65
CA ASN A 155 -11.48 8.40 2.18
C ASN A 155 -12.96 8.79 2.11
N ILE A 156 -13.33 9.81 2.86
CA ILE A 156 -14.69 10.35 2.92
C ILE A 156 -14.81 11.52 1.94
N LEU A 157 -15.84 11.50 1.12
CA LEU A 157 -16.31 12.64 0.34
C LEU A 157 -17.32 13.44 1.15
N ASP A 158 -17.50 14.74 0.84
CA ASP A 158 -18.51 15.57 1.50
C ASP A 158 -19.91 14.97 1.37
N GLY A 159 -20.60 14.87 2.52
CA GLY A 159 -21.97 14.34 2.59
C GLY A 159 -22.08 12.83 2.77
N ASP A 160 -20.97 12.09 2.80
CA ASP A 160 -21.00 10.65 3.13
C ASP A 160 -21.24 10.46 4.63
N GLN A 161 -22.39 9.89 4.98
CA GLN A 161 -22.81 9.64 6.38
C GLN A 161 -23.21 8.17 6.60
N ASP A 162 -22.84 7.24 5.71
CA ASP A 162 -23.20 5.85 5.87
C ASP A 162 -22.21 5.12 6.80
N PHE A 163 -22.59 5.05 8.08
CA PHE A 163 -21.82 4.35 9.10
C PHE A 163 -21.90 2.81 9.02
N SER A 164 -22.80 2.25 8.20
CA SER A 164 -22.95 0.79 8.05
C SER A 164 -21.67 0.12 7.50
N TRP A 165 -20.87 0.87 6.78
CA TRP A 165 -19.56 0.43 6.32
C TRP A 165 -18.61 0.09 7.48
N TYR A 166 -18.59 0.91 8.54
CA TYR A 166 -17.74 0.65 9.69
C TYR A 166 -18.24 -0.53 10.52
N ASP A 167 -19.55 -0.73 10.62
CA ASP A 167 -20.14 -1.91 11.24
C ASP A 167 -19.75 -3.18 10.48
N TYR A 168 -19.76 -3.12 9.15
CA TYR A 168 -19.31 -4.21 8.31
C TYR A 168 -17.82 -4.52 8.51
N LEU A 169 -16.93 -3.54 8.44
CA LEU A 169 -15.49 -3.75 8.69
C LEU A 169 -15.24 -4.27 10.11
N SER A 170 -15.95 -3.74 11.10
CA SER A 170 -15.85 -4.20 12.48
C SER A 170 -16.28 -5.66 12.64
N SER A 171 -17.32 -6.08 11.93
CA SER A 171 -17.75 -7.49 11.93
C SER A 171 -16.70 -8.44 11.42
N LEU A 172 -15.83 -7.96 10.51
CA LEU A 172 -14.76 -8.77 9.91
C LEU A 172 -13.47 -8.74 10.74
N PHE A 173 -13.07 -7.57 11.25
CA PHE A 173 -11.69 -7.36 11.71
C PHE A 173 -11.56 -6.87 13.15
N ALA A 174 -12.63 -6.49 13.88
CA ALA A 174 -12.51 -5.91 15.22
C ALA A 174 -11.83 -6.81 16.26
N LYS A 175 -11.82 -8.13 16.05
CA LYS A 175 -11.15 -9.09 16.94
C LYS A 175 -9.65 -9.25 16.64
N ASP A 176 -9.18 -8.77 15.51
CA ASP A 176 -7.78 -8.84 15.10
C ASP A 176 -7.11 -7.48 15.33
N LYS A 177 -6.28 -7.38 16.35
CA LYS A 177 -5.58 -6.14 16.74
C LYS A 177 -4.58 -5.64 15.68
N ARG A 178 -4.29 -6.46 14.66
CA ARG A 178 -3.42 -6.09 13.53
C ARG A 178 -4.13 -5.19 12.52
N PHE A 179 -5.45 -5.01 12.65
CA PHE A 179 -6.27 -4.16 11.78
C PHE A 179 -6.71 -2.89 12.49
N SER A 180 -6.63 -1.79 11.80
CA SER A 180 -7.13 -0.49 12.25
C SER A 180 -7.80 0.26 11.10
N ILE A 181 -8.67 1.21 11.42
CA ILE A 181 -9.36 2.04 10.43
C ILE A 181 -8.86 3.47 10.60
N LEU A 182 -8.44 4.07 9.49
CA LEU A 182 -8.07 5.47 9.38
C LEU A 182 -9.10 6.18 8.50
N VAL A 183 -9.79 7.15 9.04
CA VAL A 183 -10.72 8.00 8.29
C VAL A 183 -10.00 9.27 7.85
N ALA A 184 -10.11 9.61 6.57
CA ALA A 184 -9.50 10.79 5.99
C ALA A 184 -10.47 11.51 5.06
N LEU A 185 -10.53 12.83 5.14
CA LEU A 185 -11.26 13.63 4.16
C LEU A 185 -10.48 13.67 2.85
N VAL A 186 -11.21 13.57 1.73
CA VAL A 186 -10.62 13.83 0.42
C VAL A 186 -10.40 15.33 0.29
N SER A 187 -9.17 15.72 -0.01
CA SER A 187 -8.76 17.10 -0.23
C SER A 187 -8.23 17.27 -1.64
N ASP A 188 -8.31 18.47 -2.17
CA ASP A 188 -7.70 18.80 -3.46
C ASP A 188 -6.16 18.88 -3.32
N TRP A 189 -5.48 17.85 -3.78
CA TRP A 189 -4.02 17.79 -3.87
C TRP A 189 -3.52 18.03 -5.30
N GLY A 190 -4.35 18.60 -6.19
CA GLY A 190 -4.01 18.92 -7.57
C GLY A 190 -4.28 17.79 -8.58
N GLY A 191 -5.12 16.81 -8.25
CA GLY A 191 -5.57 15.78 -9.19
C GLY A 191 -6.41 16.34 -10.33
N THR A 192 -6.27 15.78 -11.53
CA THR A 192 -6.91 16.31 -12.76
C THR A 192 -8.44 16.28 -12.75
N LEU A 193 -9.06 15.45 -11.91
CA LEU A 193 -10.52 15.29 -11.83
C LEU A 193 -11.10 15.75 -10.48
N VAL A 194 -10.27 16.21 -9.55
CA VAL A 194 -10.69 16.62 -8.21
C VAL A 194 -11.71 17.74 -8.25
N GLY A 195 -11.58 18.71 -9.16
CA GLY A 195 -12.51 19.82 -9.33
C GLY A 195 -13.94 19.43 -9.78
N SER A 196 -14.16 18.17 -10.15
CA SER A 196 -15.48 17.64 -10.50
C SER A 196 -16.16 16.87 -9.38
N MET A 197 -15.49 16.70 -8.23
CA MET A 197 -15.98 15.95 -7.08
C MET A 197 -16.55 16.87 -5.99
N PRO A 198 -17.52 16.41 -5.18
CA PRO A 198 -17.98 17.14 -4.01
C PRO A 198 -16.94 17.04 -2.89
N ILE A 199 -15.96 17.91 -2.93
CA ILE A 199 -14.92 18.06 -1.90
C ILE A 199 -14.97 19.46 -1.31
N SER A 200 -14.84 19.56 0.01
CA SER A 200 -14.79 20.82 0.76
C SER A 200 -13.42 21.47 0.73
#